data_9d434e713d0b8fabaf2a73062abff7eb
#
_entry.id   9d434e713d0b8fabaf2a73062abff7eb
#
_cell.length_a   1.000
_cell.length_b   1.000
_cell.length_c   1.000
_cell.angle_alpha   90.00
_cell.angle_beta   90.00
_cell.angle_gamma   90.00
#
_symmetry.space_group_name_H-M   'P 1'
#
loop_
_entity.id
_entity.type
_entity.pdbx_description
1 polymer ?
#
loop_
_entity_poly.entity_id
_entity_poly.type
_entity_poly.pdbx_seq_one_letter_code
_entity_poly.pdbx_strand_id
1 'polypeptide(L)'
;MLQKAEQEGKIEGIKICRGAPRINHLFFADDSLILMRARAGDAQELKHILQVYEDASGQVINRDKSSILFSPNTNERIRRQVRSNLSIECETRCERYLGLPVSVGKSKKLMFEYIKKKVWSRIQGWQEKLLSKAGKEILIKAVVQSIPTYAMSC
;
A
#
# COMPACT_ATOMS: atom_id res chain seq x y z
N MET A 1 11.27 -7.22 15.36
CA MET A 1 10.11 -7.99 15.83
C MET A 1 9.49 -8.80 14.70
N LEU A 2 8.99 -8.24 13.60
CA LEU A 2 8.38 -8.97 12.48
C LEU A 2 9.28 -10.03 11.86
N GLN A 3 10.57 -9.71 11.59
CA GLN A 3 11.54 -10.68 11.08
C GLN A 3 11.76 -11.87 12.04
N LYS A 4 11.82 -11.60 13.35
CA LYS A 4 11.94 -12.65 14.35
C LYS A 4 10.72 -13.55 14.38
N ALA A 5 9.52 -12.99 14.35
CA ALA A 5 8.26 -13.74 14.29
C ALA A 5 8.17 -14.61 13.01
N GLU A 6 8.72 -14.16 11.89
CA GLU A 6 8.81 -14.97 10.68
C GLU A 6 9.81 -16.12 10.82
N GLN A 7 11.00 -15.87 11.41
CA GLN A 7 11.99 -16.92 11.69
C GLN A 7 11.46 -17.98 12.65
N GLU A 8 10.65 -17.57 13.63
CA GLU A 8 9.97 -18.47 14.57
C GLU A 8 8.73 -19.16 13.97
N GLY A 9 8.37 -18.83 12.71
CA GLY A 9 7.22 -19.42 12.02
C GLY A 9 5.85 -18.95 12.52
N LYS A 10 5.79 -17.88 13.32
CA LYS A 10 4.56 -17.32 13.89
C LYS A 10 3.79 -16.48 12.88
N ILE A 11 4.52 -15.80 12.00
CA ILE A 11 3.95 -15.04 10.87
C ILE A 11 4.62 -15.56 9.60
N GLU A 12 3.85 -15.72 8.55
CA GLU A 12 4.36 -16.15 7.26
C GLU A 12 4.18 -15.06 6.21
N GLY A 13 5.30 -14.43 5.80
CA GLY A 13 5.35 -13.44 4.72
C GLY A 13 5.00 -14.03 3.35
N ILE A 14 4.88 -13.19 2.35
CA ILE A 14 4.57 -13.57 0.97
C ILE A 14 5.85 -13.76 0.15
N LYS A 15 5.78 -14.61 -0.87
CA LYS A 15 6.84 -14.75 -1.89
C LYS A 15 6.35 -14.16 -3.20
N ILE A 16 7.16 -13.32 -3.83
CA ILE A 16 6.84 -12.68 -5.11
C ILE A 16 6.97 -13.71 -6.25
N CYS A 17 7.98 -14.60 -6.17
CA CYS A 17 8.19 -15.65 -7.15
C CYS A 17 8.81 -16.89 -6.52
N ARG A 18 8.91 -17.96 -7.30
CA ARG A 18 9.55 -19.22 -6.87
C ARG A 18 11.04 -18.99 -6.64
N GLY A 19 11.52 -19.26 -5.42
CA GLY A 19 12.92 -19.02 -5.02
C GLY A 19 13.20 -17.62 -4.43
N ALA A 20 12.28 -16.66 -4.52
CA ALA A 20 12.45 -15.37 -3.86
C ALA A 20 12.38 -15.51 -2.33
N PRO A 21 13.08 -14.62 -1.59
CA PRO A 21 12.90 -14.51 -0.15
C PRO A 21 11.45 -14.11 0.18
N ARG A 22 11.01 -14.42 1.37
CA ARG A 22 9.73 -13.95 1.88
C ARG A 22 9.84 -12.48 2.26
N ILE A 23 8.78 -11.73 1.98
CA ILE A 23 8.62 -10.35 2.40
C ILE A 23 7.43 -10.29 3.33
N ASN A 24 7.64 -9.79 4.55
CA ASN A 24 6.60 -9.63 5.56
C ASN A 24 6.28 -8.18 5.87
N HIS A 25 7.15 -7.23 5.53
CA HIS A 25 6.89 -5.80 5.72
C HIS A 25 7.68 -4.91 4.76
N LEU A 26 7.14 -3.75 4.48
CA LEU A 26 7.81 -2.62 3.82
C LEU A 26 7.49 -1.37 4.64
N PHE A 27 8.51 -0.63 5.04
CA PHE A 27 8.38 0.61 5.80
C PHE A 27 8.94 1.77 5.02
N PHE A 28 8.21 2.88 5.02
CA PHE A 28 8.68 4.13 4.44
C PHE A 28 8.09 5.30 5.23
N ALA A 29 8.96 6.06 5.91
CA ALA A 29 8.57 7.13 6.82
C ALA A 29 7.52 6.64 7.85
N ASP A 30 6.33 7.20 7.85
CA ASP A 30 5.19 6.84 8.68
C ASP A 30 4.29 5.73 8.07
N ASP A 31 4.47 5.42 6.78
CA ASP A 31 3.71 4.38 6.11
C ASP A 31 4.29 2.99 6.35
N SER A 32 3.44 2.05 6.76
CA SER A 32 3.81 0.66 7.01
C SER A 32 2.91 -0.28 6.21
N LEU A 33 3.51 -1.09 5.34
CA LEU A 33 2.83 -2.17 4.62
C LEU A 33 3.25 -3.52 5.19
N ILE A 34 2.32 -4.27 5.76
CA ILE A 34 2.56 -5.59 6.33
C ILE A 34 1.94 -6.64 5.42
N LEU A 35 2.72 -7.66 5.09
CA LEU A 35 2.37 -8.70 4.15
C LEU A 35 2.43 -10.05 4.87
N MET A 36 1.28 -10.72 4.99
CA MET A 36 1.20 -12.01 5.69
C MET A 36 0.12 -12.91 5.11
N ARG A 37 0.13 -14.18 5.48
CA ARG A 37 -0.97 -15.08 5.18
C ARG A 37 -2.22 -14.70 5.98
N ALA A 38 -3.39 -14.84 5.35
CA ALA A 38 -4.68 -14.61 6.00
C ALA A 38 -5.02 -15.81 6.91
N ARG A 39 -4.45 -15.82 8.11
CA ARG A 39 -4.72 -16.80 9.17
C ARG A 39 -5.01 -16.09 10.48
N ALA A 40 -5.91 -16.64 11.28
CA ALA A 40 -6.25 -16.04 12.57
C ALA A 40 -5.05 -15.97 13.52
N GLY A 41 -4.19 -16.99 13.53
CA GLY A 41 -2.96 -17.04 14.33
C GLY A 41 -1.95 -15.97 13.94
N ASP A 42 -1.68 -15.80 12.64
CA ASP A 42 -0.78 -14.75 12.13
C ASP A 42 -1.30 -13.35 12.51
N ALA A 43 -2.63 -13.15 12.46
CA ALA A 43 -3.25 -11.88 12.86
C ALA A 43 -3.15 -11.61 14.38
N GLN A 44 -3.26 -12.65 15.21
CA GLN A 44 -3.07 -12.53 16.65
C GLN A 44 -1.61 -12.19 17.01
N GLU A 45 -0.66 -12.84 16.38
CA GLU A 45 0.76 -12.54 16.57
C GLU A 45 1.11 -11.12 16.10
N LEU A 46 0.56 -10.70 14.93
CA LEU A 46 0.73 -9.32 14.48
C LEU A 46 0.17 -8.34 15.49
N LYS A 47 -1.05 -8.56 16.02
CA LYS A 47 -1.63 -7.70 17.06
C LYS A 47 -0.72 -7.59 18.27
N HIS A 48 -0.16 -8.72 18.73
CA HIS A 48 0.78 -8.74 19.86
C HIS A 48 2.04 -7.91 19.55
N ILE A 49 2.63 -8.09 18.37
CA ILE A 49 3.82 -7.33 17.93
C ILE A 49 3.52 -5.83 17.89
N LEU A 50 2.37 -5.44 17.35
CA LEU A 50 1.96 -4.05 17.29
C LEU A 50 1.75 -3.44 18.68
N GLN A 51 1.14 -4.19 19.61
CA GLN A 51 0.97 -3.74 20.98
C GLN A 51 2.32 -3.54 21.68
N VAL A 52 3.24 -4.49 21.58
CA VAL A 52 4.58 -4.35 22.16
C VAL A 52 5.32 -3.14 21.56
N TYR A 53 5.12 -2.87 20.27
CA TYR A 53 5.68 -1.68 19.62
C TYR A 53 5.06 -0.40 20.17
N GLU A 54 3.74 -0.32 20.32
CA GLU A 54 3.02 0.82 20.91
C GLU A 54 3.53 1.10 22.33
N ASP A 55 3.63 0.05 23.16
CA ASP A 55 4.08 0.15 24.56
C ASP A 55 5.54 0.61 24.68
N ALA A 56 6.41 0.14 23.78
CA ALA A 56 7.83 0.46 23.81
C ALA A 56 8.18 1.82 23.20
N SER A 57 7.44 2.25 22.15
CA SER A 57 7.73 3.49 21.43
C SER A 57 6.91 4.69 21.89
N GLY A 58 5.80 4.47 22.59
CA GLY A 58 4.81 5.49 22.90
C GLY A 58 4.00 5.97 21.68
N GLN A 59 4.21 5.36 20.50
CA GLN A 59 3.45 5.67 19.28
C GLN A 59 2.21 4.76 19.20
N VAL A 60 1.08 5.33 18.81
CA VAL A 60 -0.17 4.58 18.65
C VAL A 60 -0.48 4.40 17.18
N ILE A 61 -0.79 3.17 16.79
CA ILE A 61 -1.17 2.84 15.42
C ILE A 61 -2.59 3.35 15.15
N ASN A 62 -2.72 4.17 14.12
CA ASN A 62 -4.02 4.72 13.72
C ASN A 62 -4.82 3.67 12.95
N ARG A 63 -5.68 2.92 13.67
CA ARG A 63 -6.51 1.86 13.09
C ARG A 63 -7.59 2.37 12.15
N ASP A 64 -8.06 3.62 12.35
CA ASP A 64 -9.06 4.25 11.47
C ASP A 64 -8.51 4.61 10.09
N LYS A 65 -7.20 4.90 10.02
CA LYS A 65 -6.48 5.13 8.76
C LYS A 65 -5.86 3.86 8.19
N SER A 66 -5.92 2.76 8.93
CA SER A 66 -5.40 1.47 8.50
C SER A 66 -6.47 0.69 7.74
N SER A 67 -6.04 -0.12 6.78
CA SER A 67 -6.94 -0.95 5.99
C SER A 67 -6.32 -2.31 5.72
N ILE A 68 -7.16 -3.28 5.39
CA ILE A 68 -6.73 -4.64 5.07
C ILE A 68 -7.12 -4.95 3.63
N LEU A 69 -6.15 -5.44 2.84
CA LEU A 69 -6.37 -5.96 1.50
C LEU A 69 -6.27 -7.49 1.54
N PHE A 70 -7.35 -8.16 1.20
CA PHE A 70 -7.37 -9.61 1.09
C PHE A 70 -7.25 -10.09 -0.35
N SER A 71 -6.61 -11.25 -0.52
CA SER A 71 -6.69 -11.98 -1.78
C SER A 71 -8.15 -12.35 -2.10
N PRO A 72 -8.58 -12.32 -3.38
CA PRO A 72 -9.94 -12.73 -3.77
C PRO A 72 -10.35 -14.12 -3.27
N ASN A 73 -9.38 -15.02 -3.14
CA ASN A 73 -9.61 -16.41 -2.70
C ASN A 73 -9.73 -16.57 -1.18
N THR A 74 -9.62 -15.48 -0.41
CA THR A 74 -9.72 -15.56 1.06
C THR A 74 -11.17 -15.76 1.49
N ASN A 75 -11.43 -16.81 2.27
CA ASN A 75 -12.75 -17.13 2.78
C ASN A 75 -13.28 -16.02 3.71
N GLU A 76 -14.56 -15.71 3.63
CA GLU A 76 -15.22 -14.65 4.41
C GLU A 76 -15.12 -14.86 5.92
N ARG A 77 -15.15 -16.11 6.38
CA ARG A 77 -14.93 -16.43 7.80
C ARG A 77 -13.54 -15.98 8.27
N ILE A 78 -12.52 -16.23 7.46
CA ILE A 78 -11.13 -15.85 7.77
C ILE A 78 -11.00 -14.32 7.73
N ARG A 79 -11.60 -13.64 6.75
CA ARG A 79 -11.60 -12.17 6.66
C ARG A 79 -12.16 -11.55 7.93
N ARG A 80 -13.31 -12.02 8.40
CA ARG A 80 -13.93 -11.54 9.65
C ARG A 80 -13.04 -11.78 10.87
N GLN A 81 -12.43 -12.95 10.99
CA GLN A 81 -11.52 -13.26 12.09
C GLN A 81 -10.29 -12.34 12.10
N VAL A 82 -9.66 -12.13 10.95
CA VAL A 82 -8.48 -11.26 10.84
C VAL A 82 -8.83 -9.81 11.16
N ARG A 83 -9.94 -9.27 10.62
CA ARG A 83 -10.41 -7.91 10.94
C ARG A 83 -10.67 -7.74 12.43
N SER A 84 -11.40 -8.68 13.04
CA SER A 84 -11.69 -8.64 14.47
C SER A 84 -10.43 -8.71 15.32
N ASN A 85 -9.46 -9.57 14.97
CA ASN A 85 -8.20 -9.69 15.70
C ASN A 85 -7.37 -8.41 15.63
N LEU A 86 -7.28 -7.75 14.47
CA LEU A 86 -6.50 -6.53 14.28
C LEU A 86 -7.25 -5.26 14.68
N SER A 87 -8.57 -5.36 14.93
CA SER A 87 -9.45 -4.22 15.20
C SER A 87 -9.41 -3.19 14.06
N ILE A 88 -9.37 -3.67 12.80
CA ILE A 88 -9.38 -2.86 11.58
C ILE A 88 -10.60 -3.26 10.76
N GLU A 89 -11.59 -2.38 10.67
CA GLU A 89 -12.84 -2.63 9.95
C GLU A 89 -12.74 -2.35 8.45
N CYS A 90 -11.87 -1.42 8.06
CA CYS A 90 -11.73 -1.02 6.68
C CYS A 90 -11.10 -2.13 5.84
N GLU A 91 -11.90 -2.73 4.95
CA GLU A 91 -11.41 -3.62 3.89
C GLU A 91 -11.40 -2.87 2.57
N THR A 92 -10.25 -2.80 1.93
CA THR A 92 -10.12 -2.13 0.63
C THR A 92 -9.76 -3.12 -0.47
N ARG A 93 -10.20 -2.81 -1.68
CA ARG A 93 -9.80 -3.57 -2.89
C ARG A 93 -8.70 -2.87 -3.69
N CYS A 94 -8.40 -1.63 -3.35
CA CYS A 94 -7.47 -0.80 -4.11
C CYS A 94 -6.67 0.12 -3.18
N GLU A 95 -5.85 -0.51 -2.32
CA GLU A 95 -4.94 0.22 -1.46
C GLU A 95 -3.85 0.90 -2.27
N ARG A 96 -3.42 2.04 -1.77
CA ARG A 96 -2.27 2.76 -2.32
C ARG A 96 -1.15 2.77 -1.30
N TYR A 97 0.02 2.35 -1.73
CA TYR A 97 1.24 2.49 -0.97
C TYR A 97 2.17 3.46 -1.71
N LEU A 98 2.59 4.52 -1.04
CA LEU A 98 3.40 5.60 -1.62
C LEU A 98 2.76 6.21 -2.89
N GLY A 99 1.44 6.32 -2.92
CA GLY A 99 0.69 6.88 -4.05
C GLY A 99 0.50 5.97 -5.25
N LEU A 100 0.97 4.71 -5.18
CA LEU A 100 0.78 3.69 -6.21
C LEU A 100 -0.18 2.60 -5.72
N PRO A 101 -1.01 2.02 -6.59
CA PRO A 101 -1.89 0.93 -6.21
C PRO A 101 -1.09 -0.33 -5.86
N VAL A 102 -1.33 -0.90 -4.68
CA VAL A 102 -0.67 -2.12 -4.18
C VAL A 102 -1.07 -3.35 -5.00
N SER A 103 -2.31 -3.39 -5.48
CA SER A 103 -2.81 -4.46 -6.32
C SER A 103 -2.97 -3.98 -7.75
N VAL A 104 -1.93 -4.17 -8.55
CA VAL A 104 -2.05 -4.09 -10.01
C VAL A 104 -2.44 -5.46 -10.49
N GLY A 105 -3.73 -5.67 -10.81
CA GLY A 105 -4.18 -6.91 -11.46
C GLY A 105 -3.41 -7.19 -12.75
N LYS A 106 -3.68 -8.31 -13.42
CA LYS A 106 -3.06 -8.68 -14.70
C LYS A 106 -3.16 -7.58 -15.78
N SER A 107 -4.08 -6.64 -15.63
CA SER A 107 -4.29 -5.52 -16.56
C SER A 107 -3.56 -4.27 -16.08
N LYS A 108 -2.48 -3.93 -16.74
CA LYS A 108 -1.78 -2.63 -16.56
C LYS A 108 -2.66 -1.43 -16.94
N LYS A 109 -3.80 -1.66 -17.61
CA LYS A 109 -4.71 -0.62 -18.07
C LYS A 109 -5.20 0.29 -16.93
N LEU A 110 -5.56 -0.28 -15.78
CA LEU A 110 -6.02 0.50 -14.63
C LEU A 110 -4.95 1.45 -14.08
N MET A 111 -3.68 1.01 -14.10
CA MET A 111 -2.55 1.84 -13.69
C MET A 111 -2.36 3.01 -14.67
N PHE A 112 -2.41 2.75 -15.98
CA PHE A 112 -2.28 3.79 -16.99
C PHE A 112 -3.46 4.78 -16.95
N GLU A 113 -4.68 4.30 -16.72
CA GLU A 113 -5.85 5.18 -16.54
C GLU A 113 -5.70 6.08 -15.30
N TYR A 114 -5.16 5.55 -14.20
CA TYR A 114 -4.85 6.36 -13.02
C TYR A 114 -3.83 7.47 -13.32
N ILE A 115 -2.71 7.11 -13.98
CA ILE A 115 -1.68 8.08 -14.39
C ILE A 115 -2.28 9.14 -15.31
N LYS A 116 -3.06 8.71 -16.31
CA LYS A 116 -3.76 9.61 -17.23
C LYS A 116 -4.67 10.60 -16.50
N LYS A 117 -5.49 10.12 -15.55
CA LYS A 117 -6.38 10.97 -14.74
C LYS A 117 -5.58 11.97 -13.90
N LYS A 118 -4.46 11.54 -13.30
CA LYS A 118 -3.60 12.40 -12.48
C LYS A 118 -2.92 13.50 -13.32
N VAL A 119 -2.44 13.14 -14.50
CA VAL A 119 -1.89 14.10 -15.48
C VAL A 119 -2.99 15.08 -15.93
N TRP A 120 -4.15 14.57 -16.32
CA TRP A 120 -5.26 15.37 -16.81
C TRP A 120 -5.74 16.39 -15.78
N SER A 121 -5.91 16.00 -14.53
CA SER A 121 -6.32 16.90 -13.46
C SER A 121 -5.31 18.06 -13.25
N ARG A 122 -4.02 17.81 -13.47
CA ARG A 122 -3.00 18.88 -13.39
C ARG A 122 -3.09 19.83 -14.57
N ILE A 123 -3.31 19.29 -15.78
CA ILE A 123 -3.41 20.12 -17.01
C ILE A 123 -4.66 21.01 -16.98
N GLN A 124 -5.80 20.49 -16.53
CA GLN A 124 -7.04 21.28 -16.45
C GLN A 124 -6.86 22.53 -15.57
N GLY A 125 -6.18 22.43 -14.42
CA GLY A 125 -5.89 23.58 -13.58
C GLY A 125 -4.99 24.65 -14.23
N TRP A 126 -4.40 24.38 -15.40
CA TRP A 126 -3.56 25.34 -16.13
C TRP A 126 -4.29 26.06 -17.26
N GLN A 127 -5.43 25.54 -17.74
CA GLN A 127 -6.21 26.14 -18.79
C GLN A 127 -6.76 27.54 -18.40
N GLU A 128 -7.05 27.70 -17.11
CA GLU A 128 -7.52 28.95 -16.53
C GLU A 128 -6.42 29.99 -16.32
N LYS A 129 -5.15 29.58 -16.44
CA LYS A 129 -3.99 30.48 -16.30
C LYS A 129 -3.51 30.95 -17.68
N LEU A 130 -3.39 32.26 -17.86
CA LEU A 130 -2.83 32.87 -19.06
C LEU A 130 -1.31 32.63 -19.14
N LEU A 131 -0.92 31.39 -19.44
CA LEU A 131 0.48 30.99 -19.52
C LEU A 131 1.01 31.20 -20.95
N SER A 132 2.20 31.78 -21.07
CA SER A 132 2.95 31.83 -22.32
C SER A 132 3.30 30.41 -22.81
N LYS A 133 3.67 30.29 -24.10
CA LYS A 133 4.12 29.01 -24.67
C LYS A 133 5.30 28.43 -23.89
N ALA A 134 6.29 29.22 -23.50
CA ALA A 134 7.44 28.83 -22.70
C ALA A 134 7.01 28.36 -21.30
N GLY A 135 6.08 29.05 -20.64
CA GLY A 135 5.54 28.64 -19.34
C GLY A 135 4.83 27.31 -19.41
N LYS A 136 4.08 27.03 -20.46
CA LYS A 136 3.42 25.72 -20.67
C LYS A 136 4.45 24.61 -20.87
N GLU A 137 5.53 24.86 -21.63
CA GLU A 137 6.61 23.88 -21.84
C GLU A 137 7.30 23.51 -20.53
N ILE A 138 7.63 24.51 -19.70
CA ILE A 138 8.26 24.28 -18.40
C ILE A 138 7.36 23.43 -17.51
N LEU A 139 6.05 23.72 -17.45
CA LEU A 139 5.11 22.94 -16.64
C LEU A 139 4.95 21.51 -17.15
N ILE A 140 4.95 21.29 -18.46
CA ILE A 140 4.92 19.93 -19.02
C ILE A 140 6.16 19.15 -18.60
N LYS A 141 7.35 19.74 -18.74
CA LYS A 141 8.61 19.09 -18.37
C LYS A 141 8.71 18.84 -16.87
N ALA A 142 8.41 19.83 -16.04
CA ALA A 142 8.60 19.74 -14.59
C ALA A 142 7.51 18.93 -13.87
N VAL A 143 6.27 18.97 -14.34
CA VAL A 143 5.13 18.36 -13.63
C VAL A 143 4.55 17.17 -14.38
N VAL A 144 4.26 17.29 -15.69
CA VAL A 144 3.59 16.19 -16.41
C VAL A 144 4.51 15.00 -16.59
N GLN A 145 5.78 15.24 -16.92
CA GLN A 145 6.75 14.15 -17.11
C GLN A 145 7.17 13.47 -15.81
N SER A 146 7.14 14.17 -14.67
CA SER A 146 7.50 13.57 -13.38
C SER A 146 6.50 12.52 -12.91
N ILE A 147 5.21 12.66 -13.23
CA ILE A 147 4.14 11.76 -12.80
C ILE A 147 4.31 10.33 -13.35
N PRO A 148 4.43 10.12 -14.69
CA PRO A 148 4.66 8.78 -15.23
C PRO A 148 6.05 8.24 -14.88
N THR A 149 7.08 9.10 -14.80
CA THR A 149 8.44 8.67 -14.45
C THR A 149 8.46 8.01 -13.08
N TYR A 150 7.82 8.62 -12.06
CA TYR A 150 7.70 8.03 -10.74
C TYR A 150 6.99 6.65 -10.77
N ALA A 151 5.86 6.57 -11.49
CA ALA A 151 5.10 5.32 -11.56
C ALA A 151 5.81 4.21 -12.37
N MET A 152 6.73 4.56 -13.27
CA MET A 152 7.51 3.60 -14.07
C MET A 152 8.83 3.21 -13.42
N SER A 153 9.30 3.96 -12.42
CA SER A 153 10.52 3.65 -11.66
C SER A 153 10.28 2.64 -10.54
N CYS A 154 9.03 2.37 -10.20
CA CYS A 154 8.60 1.37 -9.24
C CYS A 154 8.07 0.11 -9.93
#